data_8b7e788826a366ee1cf89ac6d292a5f6
#
_entry.id   8b7e788826a366ee1cf89ac6d292a5f6
#
_cell.length_a   1.000
_cell.length_b   1.000
_cell.length_c   1.000
_cell.angle_alpha   90.00
_cell.angle_beta   90.00
_cell.angle_gamma   90.00
#
_symmetry.space_group_name_H-M   'P 1'
#
loop_
_entity.id
_entity.type
_entity.pdbx_description
1 polymer ?
#
loop_
_entity_poly.entity_id
_entity_poly.type
_entity_poly.pdbx_seq_one_letter_code
_entity_poly.pdbx_strand_id
1 'polypeptide(L)'
;MSRKIPASQAVEPEGVTASAEDLLSILDSLDAAVYASDMQTHELLFLNAYGRQTWGAPRGRKCWEVLQEGQSGPCDFCTNDRLLDAQGRPGAPVVWEFQNTQNGRWYQCRDQAIAWHDGRLVRVEIATDITERKALEDALKASHRHAEWLAYRDELTQLLNRRAFFAACQERLTTLAPEAPFALLLIDLDRFKLVNDTHGHAAGDRVLREVAKRFQARLRDGDILCRFGGEEFALALPGTSQAAASELAERLRRALSAQPMNYGEASFRVTASFGVVAAASGEADLGMLLQLADQAMYRAKREGRDRVCDSP
;
A
#
# COMPACT_ATOMS: atom_id res chain seq x y z
N MET A 1 -23.10 -3.75 -38.45
CA MET A 1 -24.57 -3.77 -38.31
C MET A 1 -24.91 -3.42 -36.87
N SER A 2 -25.12 -2.13 -36.61
CA SER A 2 -25.45 -1.64 -35.24
C SER A 2 -26.95 -1.76 -35.03
N ARG A 3 -27.35 -2.56 -34.03
CA ARG A 3 -28.73 -2.60 -33.56
C ARG A 3 -29.05 -1.34 -32.78
N LYS A 4 -29.92 -0.49 -33.35
CA LYS A 4 -30.58 0.59 -32.65
C LYS A 4 -31.52 -0.01 -31.60
N ILE A 5 -31.29 0.33 -30.31
CA ILE A 5 -32.26 0.07 -29.25
C ILE A 5 -33.38 1.12 -29.42
N PRO A 6 -34.63 0.71 -29.50
CA PRO A 6 -35.76 1.66 -29.64
C PRO A 6 -35.94 2.46 -28.33
N ALA A 7 -36.28 3.71 -28.45
CA ALA A 7 -36.61 4.58 -27.33
C ALA A 7 -37.72 3.92 -26.50
N SER A 8 -37.49 3.83 -25.18
CA SER A 8 -38.44 3.34 -24.19
C SER A 8 -39.73 4.15 -24.30
N GLN A 9 -40.78 3.51 -24.81
CA GLN A 9 -42.14 3.98 -24.58
C GLN A 9 -42.39 3.96 -23.07
N ALA A 10 -42.82 5.09 -22.51
CA ALA A 10 -43.28 5.14 -21.14
C ALA A 10 -44.46 4.16 -21.02
N VAL A 11 -44.23 3.04 -20.37
CA VAL A 11 -45.28 2.12 -19.95
C VAL A 11 -45.98 2.85 -18.80
N GLU A 12 -47.23 3.29 -19.05
CA GLU A 12 -48.10 3.70 -17.95
C GLU A 12 -48.27 2.50 -17.03
N PRO A 13 -47.98 2.65 -15.71
CA PRO A 13 -48.12 1.54 -14.79
C PRO A 13 -49.61 1.24 -14.58
N GLU A 14 -50.11 0.21 -15.28
CA GLU A 14 -51.40 -0.39 -14.93
C GLU A 14 -51.26 -0.99 -13.52
N GLY A 15 -51.97 -0.43 -12.55
CA GLY A 15 -52.40 -1.15 -11.36
C GLY A 15 -51.67 -0.93 -10.04
N VAL A 16 -50.86 0.13 -9.84
CA VAL A 16 -50.37 0.45 -8.48
C VAL A 16 -51.04 1.72 -7.96
N THR A 17 -52.02 1.57 -7.10
CA THR A 17 -52.68 2.69 -6.39
C THR A 17 -52.00 2.96 -5.05
N ALA A 18 -50.69 3.29 -5.07
CA ALA A 18 -50.00 3.77 -3.88
C ALA A 18 -50.41 5.23 -3.63
N SER A 19 -50.89 5.53 -2.45
CA SER A 19 -51.16 6.91 -2.01
C SER A 19 -49.83 7.69 -1.82
N ALA A 20 -49.91 9.01 -1.74
CA ALA A 20 -48.72 9.82 -1.39
C ALA A 20 -48.15 9.43 -0.01
N GLU A 21 -48.99 9.02 0.93
CA GLU A 21 -48.58 8.54 2.26
C GLU A 21 -47.83 7.21 2.18
N ASP A 22 -48.27 6.29 1.31
CA ASP A 22 -47.54 5.02 1.09
C ASP A 22 -46.16 5.28 0.50
N LEU A 23 -46.03 6.17 -0.48
CA LEU A 23 -44.74 6.53 -1.07
C LEU A 23 -43.80 7.18 -0.06
N LEU A 24 -44.31 8.08 0.79
CA LEU A 24 -43.54 8.66 1.90
C LEU A 24 -43.09 7.60 2.91
N SER A 25 -43.98 6.66 3.25
CA SER A 25 -43.63 5.55 4.15
C SER A 25 -42.53 4.66 3.57
N ILE A 26 -42.58 4.39 2.27
CA ILE A 26 -41.50 3.64 1.57
C ILE A 26 -40.19 4.42 1.65
N LEU A 27 -40.18 5.72 1.32
CA LEU A 27 -38.96 6.54 1.37
C LEU A 27 -38.41 6.69 2.78
N ASP A 28 -39.28 6.78 3.78
CA ASP A 28 -38.88 6.88 5.19
C ASP A 28 -38.39 5.55 5.78
N SER A 29 -38.69 4.40 5.15
CA SER A 29 -38.20 3.09 5.56
C SER A 29 -36.80 2.77 5.04
N LEU A 30 -36.23 3.59 4.16
CA LEU A 30 -34.91 3.34 3.57
C LEU A 30 -33.78 3.69 4.54
N ASP A 31 -32.79 2.80 4.65
CA ASP A 31 -31.52 3.04 5.36
C ASP A 31 -30.56 3.89 4.52
N ALA A 32 -31.10 4.93 3.90
CA ALA A 32 -30.37 5.88 3.07
C ALA A 32 -31.04 7.25 3.14
N ALA A 33 -30.25 8.30 3.03
CA ALA A 33 -30.84 9.62 2.88
C ALA A 33 -31.40 9.78 1.47
N VAL A 34 -32.67 10.16 1.39
CA VAL A 34 -33.33 10.55 0.13
C VAL A 34 -33.77 11.99 0.25
N TYR A 35 -33.30 12.82 -0.68
CA TYR A 35 -33.71 14.20 -0.70
C TYR A 35 -33.94 14.74 -2.12
N ALA A 36 -34.71 15.79 -2.20
CA ALA A 36 -34.92 16.57 -3.41
C ALA A 36 -34.52 18.02 -3.16
N SER A 37 -33.74 18.61 -4.03
CA SER A 37 -33.36 20.03 -3.98
C SER A 37 -33.55 20.70 -5.32
N ASP A 38 -34.02 21.94 -5.30
CA ASP A 38 -34.13 22.78 -6.48
C ASP A 38 -32.75 23.02 -7.09
N MET A 39 -32.57 22.79 -8.38
CA MET A 39 -31.26 22.87 -9.02
C MET A 39 -30.74 24.31 -9.19
N GLN A 40 -31.61 25.32 -9.17
CA GLN A 40 -31.24 26.74 -9.30
C GLN A 40 -31.05 27.40 -7.95
N THR A 41 -32.02 27.21 -7.06
CA THR A 41 -32.03 27.88 -5.74
C THR A 41 -31.31 27.07 -4.66
N HIS A 42 -31.07 25.79 -4.91
CA HIS A 42 -30.51 24.81 -3.94
C HIS A 42 -31.39 24.57 -2.71
N GLU A 43 -32.64 25.07 -2.73
CA GLU A 43 -33.59 24.86 -1.65
C GLU A 43 -33.90 23.37 -1.49
N LEU A 44 -33.85 22.88 -0.25
CA LEU A 44 -34.14 21.49 0.09
C LEU A 44 -35.66 21.31 0.20
N LEU A 45 -36.26 20.71 -0.83
CA LEU A 45 -37.73 20.56 -0.99
C LEU A 45 -38.24 19.34 -0.23
N PHE A 46 -37.44 18.26 -0.14
CA PHE A 46 -37.80 17.03 0.53
C PHE A 46 -36.53 16.44 1.21
N LEU A 47 -36.76 15.79 2.34
CA LEU A 47 -35.75 14.99 3.04
C LEU A 47 -36.48 13.88 3.80
N ASN A 48 -36.13 12.61 3.56
CA ASN A 48 -36.73 11.46 4.22
C ASN A 48 -36.39 11.37 5.71
N ALA A 49 -36.99 10.40 6.43
CA ALA A 49 -36.79 10.22 7.87
C ALA A 49 -35.31 10.02 8.25
N TYR A 50 -34.60 9.20 7.52
CA TYR A 50 -33.16 8.99 7.73
C TYR A 50 -32.39 10.31 7.66
N GLY A 51 -32.59 11.09 6.62
CA GLY A 51 -31.94 12.38 6.46
C GLY A 51 -32.31 13.38 7.56
N ARG A 52 -33.60 13.44 7.94
CA ARG A 52 -34.03 14.30 9.04
C ARG A 52 -33.45 13.92 10.39
N GLN A 53 -33.25 12.61 10.65
CA GLN A 53 -32.62 12.13 11.88
C GLN A 53 -31.14 12.48 11.90
N THR A 54 -30.48 12.43 10.75
CA THR A 54 -29.02 12.64 10.64
C THR A 54 -28.66 14.13 10.65
N TRP A 55 -29.40 14.98 9.91
CA TRP A 55 -29.05 16.40 9.70
C TRP A 55 -30.12 17.40 10.15
N GLY A 56 -31.23 16.92 10.65
CA GLY A 56 -32.35 17.75 11.07
C GLY A 56 -33.29 18.15 9.92
N ALA A 57 -34.40 18.81 10.27
CA ALA A 57 -35.43 19.22 9.30
C ALA A 57 -34.90 20.34 8.38
N PRO A 58 -35.28 20.33 7.08
CA PRO A 58 -34.81 21.31 6.09
C PRO A 58 -35.30 22.75 6.35
N ARG A 59 -36.53 22.94 6.72
CA ARG A 59 -37.16 24.24 7.07
C ARG A 59 -36.89 25.37 6.05
N GLY A 60 -36.91 25.07 4.76
CA GLY A 60 -36.66 26.06 3.70
C GLY A 60 -35.21 26.47 3.52
N ARG A 61 -34.27 25.74 4.16
CA ARG A 61 -32.82 25.98 4.01
C ARG A 61 -32.27 25.34 2.73
N LYS A 62 -31.08 25.77 2.34
CA LYS A 62 -30.34 25.21 1.20
C LYS A 62 -29.76 23.85 1.53
N CYS A 63 -29.62 22.99 0.53
CA CYS A 63 -29.04 21.64 0.73
C CYS A 63 -27.65 21.68 1.36
N TRP A 64 -26.78 22.60 0.94
CA TRP A 64 -25.43 22.76 1.48
C TRP A 64 -25.41 23.31 2.92
N GLU A 65 -26.43 24.06 3.35
CA GLU A 65 -26.57 24.53 4.74
C GLU A 65 -27.00 23.43 5.71
N VAL A 66 -27.74 22.44 5.21
CA VAL A 66 -28.28 21.35 6.03
C VAL A 66 -27.35 20.16 6.05
N LEU A 67 -26.81 19.79 4.90
CA LEU A 67 -26.12 18.51 4.70
C LEU A 67 -24.59 18.61 4.81
N GLN A 68 -24.03 19.83 4.81
CA GLN A 68 -22.59 20.06 4.83
C GLN A 68 -22.18 21.04 5.92
N GLU A 69 -20.93 20.99 6.36
CA GLU A 69 -20.38 21.94 7.31
C GLU A 69 -19.42 22.91 6.57
N GLY A 70 -19.39 24.17 7.06
CA GLY A 70 -18.42 25.17 6.57
C GLY A 70 -18.72 25.74 5.18
N GLN A 71 -19.90 25.47 4.59
CA GLN A 71 -20.27 26.00 3.28
C GLN A 71 -20.95 27.37 3.40
N SER A 72 -20.49 28.32 2.60
CA SER A 72 -21.09 29.65 2.45
C SER A 72 -21.87 29.83 1.13
N GLY A 73 -21.94 28.76 0.32
CA GLY A 73 -22.56 28.69 -0.99
C GLY A 73 -22.64 27.24 -1.48
N PRO A 74 -23.04 27.02 -2.74
CA PRO A 74 -23.06 25.70 -3.34
C PRO A 74 -21.69 25.00 -3.18
N CYS A 75 -21.72 23.68 -2.90
CA CYS A 75 -20.50 22.89 -2.71
C CYS A 75 -19.64 22.87 -3.97
N ASP A 76 -18.31 22.92 -3.84
CA ASP A 76 -17.38 22.81 -4.97
C ASP A 76 -17.51 21.47 -5.73
N PHE A 77 -18.02 20.45 -5.06
CA PHE A 77 -18.30 19.12 -5.62
C PHE A 77 -19.76 18.95 -6.08
N CYS A 78 -20.55 20.04 -6.22
CA CYS A 78 -21.94 19.96 -6.63
C CYS A 78 -22.07 19.28 -8.00
N THR A 79 -22.99 18.33 -8.10
CA THR A 79 -23.20 17.54 -9.32
C THR A 79 -24.20 18.15 -10.30
N ASN A 80 -24.87 19.26 -9.96
CA ASN A 80 -25.96 19.83 -10.75
C ASN A 80 -25.62 19.99 -12.25
N ASP A 81 -24.45 20.53 -12.58
CA ASP A 81 -24.02 20.76 -13.97
C ASP A 81 -23.79 19.45 -14.75
N ARG A 82 -23.60 18.34 -14.05
CA ARG A 82 -23.36 17.01 -14.63
C ARG A 82 -24.63 16.21 -14.87
N LEU A 83 -25.76 16.70 -14.34
CA LEU A 83 -27.05 16.02 -14.41
C LEU A 83 -27.89 16.42 -15.62
N LEU A 84 -27.43 17.42 -16.39
CA LEU A 84 -28.13 17.92 -17.56
C LEU A 84 -27.35 17.58 -18.84
N ASP A 85 -28.10 17.33 -19.92
CA ASP A 85 -27.56 17.22 -21.26
C ASP A 85 -27.21 18.61 -21.86
N ALA A 86 -26.59 18.63 -23.04
CA ALA A 86 -26.26 19.87 -23.73
C ALA A 86 -27.44 20.76 -24.10
N GLN A 87 -28.67 20.24 -24.00
CA GLN A 87 -29.94 20.96 -24.24
C GLN A 87 -30.62 21.37 -22.94
N GLY A 88 -29.95 21.15 -21.77
CA GLY A 88 -30.52 21.51 -20.46
C GLY A 88 -31.60 20.54 -19.95
N ARG A 89 -31.72 19.34 -20.51
CA ARG A 89 -32.68 18.32 -20.11
C ARG A 89 -32.03 17.31 -19.14
N PRO A 90 -32.84 16.65 -18.28
CA PRO A 90 -32.31 15.58 -17.43
C PRO A 90 -31.52 14.54 -18.20
N GLY A 91 -30.28 14.36 -17.78
CA GLY A 91 -29.31 13.40 -18.33
C GLY A 91 -29.25 12.07 -17.56
N ALA A 92 -28.17 11.34 -17.74
CA ALA A 92 -27.93 10.10 -17.01
C ALA A 92 -27.65 10.37 -15.51
N PRO A 93 -28.03 9.46 -14.61
CA PRO A 93 -27.68 9.58 -13.20
C PRO A 93 -26.16 9.60 -12.99
N VAL A 94 -25.72 10.36 -12.00
CA VAL A 94 -24.33 10.42 -11.55
C VAL A 94 -24.17 9.65 -10.25
N VAL A 95 -23.27 8.67 -10.23
CA VAL A 95 -22.93 7.91 -9.01
C VAL A 95 -21.52 8.30 -8.59
N TRP A 96 -21.36 8.62 -7.31
CA TRP A 96 -20.09 9.05 -6.74
C TRP A 96 -20.04 8.76 -5.25
N GLU A 97 -18.85 8.81 -4.68
CA GLU A 97 -18.65 8.57 -3.26
C GLU A 97 -17.96 9.78 -2.64
N PHE A 98 -18.37 10.13 -1.43
CA PHE A 98 -17.77 11.25 -0.75
C PHE A 98 -17.85 11.09 0.78
N GLN A 99 -16.92 11.74 1.48
CA GLN A 99 -16.95 11.79 2.93
C GLN A 99 -17.67 13.07 3.37
N ASN A 100 -18.80 12.92 4.05
CA ASN A 100 -19.61 14.04 4.50
C ASN A 100 -18.87 14.92 5.51
N THR A 101 -18.86 16.22 5.29
CA THR A 101 -18.08 17.18 6.07
C THR A 101 -18.64 17.40 7.49
N GLN A 102 -19.94 17.16 7.70
CA GLN A 102 -20.60 17.40 8.99
C GLN A 102 -20.45 16.24 9.97
N ASN A 103 -20.58 14.99 9.48
CA ASN A 103 -20.57 13.80 10.35
C ASN A 103 -19.40 12.85 10.10
N GLY A 104 -18.54 13.13 9.10
CA GLY A 104 -17.37 12.33 8.76
C GLY A 104 -17.68 10.96 8.15
N ARG A 105 -18.94 10.62 7.90
CA ARG A 105 -19.34 9.35 7.31
C ARG A 105 -19.14 9.34 5.80
N TRP A 106 -18.89 8.18 5.25
CA TRP A 106 -18.81 7.97 3.81
C TRP A 106 -20.18 7.64 3.23
N TYR A 107 -20.54 8.33 2.16
CA TYR A 107 -21.79 8.08 1.43
C TYR A 107 -21.50 7.74 -0.03
N GLN A 108 -22.22 6.76 -0.55
CA GLN A 108 -22.38 6.59 -1.99
C GLN A 108 -23.64 7.34 -2.39
N CYS A 109 -23.45 8.37 -3.20
CA CYS A 109 -24.50 9.24 -3.68
C CYS A 109 -24.88 8.84 -5.10
N ARG A 110 -26.19 8.80 -5.37
CA ARG A 110 -26.77 8.67 -6.71
C ARG A 110 -27.66 9.85 -6.96
N ASP A 111 -27.22 10.73 -7.83
CA ASP A 111 -27.89 11.97 -8.20
C ASP A 111 -28.60 11.82 -9.53
N GLN A 112 -29.76 12.41 -9.66
CA GLN A 112 -30.54 12.49 -10.90
C GLN A 112 -31.33 13.77 -10.96
N ALA A 113 -31.34 14.44 -12.12
CA ALA A 113 -32.28 15.52 -12.38
C ALA A 113 -33.62 14.96 -12.81
N ILE A 114 -34.71 15.54 -12.29
CA ILE A 114 -36.08 15.24 -12.71
C ILE A 114 -36.87 16.55 -12.90
N ALA A 115 -37.90 16.50 -13.74
CA ALA A 115 -38.88 17.58 -13.81
C ALA A 115 -39.83 17.49 -12.61
N TRP A 116 -40.03 18.62 -11.89
CA TRP A 116 -40.96 18.71 -10.78
C TRP A 116 -42.35 19.06 -11.29
N HIS A 117 -43.39 18.88 -10.46
CA HIS A 117 -44.78 19.12 -10.85
C HIS A 117 -45.10 20.55 -11.33
N ASP A 118 -44.29 21.55 -10.96
CA ASP A 118 -44.39 22.95 -11.37
C ASP A 118 -43.47 23.31 -12.55
N GLY A 119 -42.82 22.33 -13.16
CA GLY A 119 -41.97 22.49 -14.32
C GLY A 119 -40.50 22.85 -14.03
N ARG A 120 -40.12 23.10 -12.76
CA ARG A 120 -38.72 23.31 -12.39
C ARG A 120 -37.93 22.00 -12.46
N LEU A 121 -36.61 22.10 -12.56
CA LEU A 121 -35.73 20.98 -12.44
C LEU A 121 -35.27 20.80 -11.00
N VAL A 122 -35.31 19.56 -10.52
CA VAL A 122 -34.94 19.18 -9.15
C VAL A 122 -33.88 18.09 -9.22
N ARG A 123 -32.87 18.16 -8.38
CA ARG A 123 -31.97 17.06 -8.12
C ARG A 123 -32.59 16.17 -7.06
N VAL A 124 -32.76 14.89 -7.38
CA VAL A 124 -33.00 13.83 -6.40
C VAL A 124 -31.69 13.12 -6.13
N GLU A 125 -31.37 12.98 -4.85
CA GLU A 125 -30.19 12.24 -4.43
C GLU A 125 -30.60 11.13 -3.45
N ILE A 126 -30.01 9.95 -3.67
CA ILE A 126 -30.03 8.85 -2.71
C ILE A 126 -28.60 8.69 -2.21
N ALA A 127 -28.38 8.95 -0.92
CA ALA A 127 -27.08 8.83 -0.27
C ALA A 127 -27.09 7.67 0.73
N THR A 128 -26.46 6.58 0.35
CA THR A 128 -26.32 5.36 1.18
C THR A 128 -25.07 5.45 2.01
N ASP A 129 -25.15 5.21 3.32
CA ASP A 129 -23.99 5.14 4.21
C ASP A 129 -23.13 3.92 3.86
N ILE A 130 -21.89 4.16 3.50
CA ILE A 130 -20.91 3.13 3.14
C ILE A 130 -19.69 3.18 4.07
N THR A 131 -19.82 3.77 5.24
CA THR A 131 -18.71 3.96 6.19
C THR A 131 -18.11 2.62 6.61
N GLU A 132 -18.96 1.64 6.95
CA GLU A 132 -18.51 0.30 7.33
C GLU A 132 -17.79 -0.39 6.15
N ARG A 133 -18.36 -0.30 4.94
CA ARG A 133 -17.72 -0.85 3.73
C ARG A 133 -16.33 -0.25 3.51
N LYS A 134 -16.18 1.07 3.63
CA LYS A 134 -14.87 1.75 3.52
C LYS A 134 -13.88 1.28 4.59
N ALA A 135 -14.34 1.16 5.83
CA ALA A 135 -13.48 0.67 6.92
C ALA A 135 -13.00 -0.77 6.66
N LEU A 136 -13.86 -1.65 6.16
CA LEU A 136 -13.51 -3.03 5.80
C LEU A 136 -12.55 -3.07 4.59
N GLU A 137 -12.77 -2.26 3.56
CA GLU A 137 -11.87 -2.14 2.41
C GLU A 137 -10.46 -1.69 2.85
N ASP A 138 -10.37 -0.71 3.75
CA ASP A 138 -9.08 -0.20 4.24
C ASP A 138 -8.38 -1.22 5.17
N ALA A 139 -9.14 -1.92 6.02
CA ALA A 139 -8.61 -3.00 6.84
C ALA A 139 -8.07 -4.15 5.97
N LEU A 140 -8.78 -4.52 4.91
CA LEU A 140 -8.33 -5.54 3.95
C LEU A 140 -7.05 -5.12 3.24
N LYS A 141 -6.98 -3.88 2.74
CA LYS A 141 -5.77 -3.32 2.10
C LYS A 141 -4.57 -3.30 3.07
N ALA A 142 -4.81 -2.94 4.33
CA ALA A 142 -3.77 -2.95 5.37
C ALA A 142 -3.28 -4.36 5.66
N SER A 143 -4.19 -5.33 5.79
CA SER A 143 -3.87 -6.74 5.98
C SER A 143 -3.09 -7.32 4.81
N HIS A 144 -3.50 -7.00 3.57
CA HIS A 144 -2.80 -7.45 2.36
C HIS A 144 -1.37 -6.89 2.31
N ARG A 145 -1.19 -5.59 2.54
CA ARG A 145 0.15 -4.97 2.61
C ARG A 145 1.03 -5.58 3.70
N HIS A 146 0.43 -5.90 4.85
CA HIS A 146 1.16 -6.56 5.94
C HIS A 146 1.57 -7.99 5.57
N ALA A 147 0.67 -8.76 4.94
CA ALA A 147 0.99 -10.10 4.44
C ALA A 147 2.09 -10.08 3.36
N GLU A 148 2.05 -9.13 2.42
CA GLU A 148 3.11 -8.93 1.44
C GLU A 148 4.44 -8.58 2.13
N TRP A 149 4.39 -7.68 3.11
CA TRP A 149 5.56 -7.29 3.87
C TRP A 149 6.21 -8.50 4.57
N LEU A 150 5.42 -9.33 5.28
CA LEU A 150 5.88 -10.57 5.91
C LEU A 150 6.43 -11.58 4.89
N ALA A 151 5.83 -11.63 3.69
CA ALA A 151 6.29 -12.53 2.64
C ALA A 151 7.66 -12.17 2.05
N TYR A 152 8.08 -10.91 2.13
CA TYR A 152 9.30 -10.40 1.47
C TYR A 152 10.35 -9.83 2.42
N ARG A 153 10.06 -9.63 3.71
CA ARG A 153 10.97 -9.03 4.69
C ARG A 153 11.27 -9.97 5.85
N ASP A 154 12.45 -9.78 6.43
CA ASP A 154 12.80 -10.34 7.74
C ASP A 154 12.25 -9.43 8.84
N GLU A 155 11.46 -9.96 9.75
CA GLU A 155 10.78 -9.20 10.80
C GLU A 155 11.73 -8.45 11.73
N LEU A 156 12.90 -9.04 12.01
CA LEU A 156 13.86 -8.48 12.94
C LEU A 156 14.68 -7.32 12.34
N THR A 157 15.20 -7.53 11.14
CA THR A 157 16.16 -6.60 10.51
C THR A 157 15.53 -5.67 9.49
N GLN A 158 14.31 -5.97 9.04
CA GLN A 158 13.59 -5.24 7.98
C GLN A 158 14.27 -5.37 6.59
N LEU A 159 15.31 -6.15 6.47
CA LEU A 159 15.93 -6.49 5.20
C LEU A 159 15.02 -7.41 4.38
N LEU A 160 15.35 -7.64 3.12
CA LEU A 160 14.74 -8.72 2.38
C LEU A 160 14.99 -10.06 3.12
N ASN A 161 13.99 -10.94 3.10
CA ASN A 161 14.18 -12.30 3.51
C ASN A 161 14.81 -13.12 2.36
N ARG A 162 15.19 -14.37 2.64
CA ARG A 162 15.82 -15.26 1.65
C ARG A 162 14.98 -15.40 0.37
N ARG A 163 13.67 -15.56 0.50
CA ARG A 163 12.76 -15.72 -0.66
C ARG A 163 12.77 -14.48 -1.56
N ALA A 164 12.63 -13.31 -0.98
CA ALA A 164 12.65 -12.05 -1.72
C ALA A 164 14.00 -11.77 -2.38
N PHE A 165 15.09 -12.15 -1.71
CA PHE A 165 16.45 -12.04 -2.27
C PHE A 165 16.59 -12.85 -3.56
N PHE A 166 16.14 -14.10 -3.57
CA PHE A 166 16.18 -14.93 -4.78
C PHE A 166 15.36 -14.32 -5.92
N ALA A 167 14.15 -13.86 -5.63
CA ALA A 167 13.30 -13.23 -6.63
C ALA A 167 13.93 -11.96 -7.23
N ALA A 168 14.47 -11.08 -6.38
CA ALA A 168 15.13 -9.85 -6.80
C ALA A 168 16.42 -10.13 -7.61
N CYS A 169 17.23 -11.12 -7.20
CA CYS A 169 18.41 -11.51 -7.96
C CYS A 169 18.05 -12.07 -9.33
N GLN A 170 17.03 -12.92 -9.42
CA GLN A 170 16.57 -13.48 -10.69
C GLN A 170 16.08 -12.37 -11.66
N GLU A 171 15.29 -11.43 -11.17
CA GLU A 171 14.84 -10.28 -11.94
C GLU A 171 16.03 -9.45 -12.46
N ARG A 172 17.03 -9.21 -11.61
CA ARG A 172 18.23 -8.46 -12.01
C ARG A 172 19.06 -9.17 -13.05
N LEU A 173 19.26 -10.47 -12.91
CA LEU A 173 20.00 -11.27 -13.89
C LEU A 173 19.34 -11.24 -15.27
N THR A 174 18.01 -11.20 -15.36
CA THR A 174 17.30 -11.11 -16.65
C THR A 174 17.36 -9.72 -17.29
N THR A 175 17.63 -8.68 -16.51
CA THR A 175 17.65 -7.26 -16.99
C THR A 175 19.06 -6.74 -17.28
N LEU A 176 20.11 -7.42 -16.81
CA LEU A 176 21.49 -7.06 -17.10
C LEU A 176 21.91 -7.50 -18.51
N ALA A 177 22.86 -6.78 -19.11
CA ALA A 177 23.51 -7.23 -20.33
C ALA A 177 24.29 -8.53 -20.01
N PRO A 178 24.29 -9.55 -20.89
CA PRO A 178 24.89 -10.85 -20.60
C PRO A 178 26.35 -10.83 -20.12
N GLU A 179 27.12 -9.87 -20.60
CA GLU A 179 28.54 -9.68 -20.24
C GLU A 179 28.72 -8.84 -18.95
N ALA A 180 27.65 -8.27 -18.41
CA ALA A 180 27.76 -7.44 -17.21
C ALA A 180 28.12 -8.32 -16.00
N PRO A 181 29.06 -7.91 -15.14
CA PRO A 181 29.42 -8.69 -13.99
C PRO A 181 28.29 -8.69 -12.95
N PHE A 182 28.11 -9.81 -12.29
CA PHE A 182 27.21 -9.97 -11.16
C PHE A 182 27.96 -10.63 -10.02
N ALA A 183 28.12 -9.92 -8.90
CA ALA A 183 28.79 -10.46 -7.74
C ALA A 183 27.80 -10.83 -6.62
N LEU A 184 28.16 -11.84 -5.85
CA LEU A 184 27.40 -12.32 -4.71
C LEU A 184 28.32 -12.51 -3.51
N LEU A 185 27.88 -12.05 -2.34
CA LEU A 185 28.56 -12.24 -1.08
C LEU A 185 27.68 -13.05 -0.12
N LEU A 186 28.28 -14.01 0.56
CA LEU A 186 27.71 -14.58 1.78
C LEU A 186 28.50 -14.09 2.98
N ILE A 187 27.82 -13.77 4.05
CA ILE A 187 28.37 -13.12 5.23
C ILE A 187 27.78 -13.82 6.45
N ASP A 188 28.65 -14.22 7.39
CA ASP A 188 28.25 -14.86 8.64
C ASP A 188 28.90 -14.16 9.82
N LEU A 189 28.14 -13.86 10.85
CA LEU A 189 28.63 -13.20 12.07
C LEU A 189 29.44 -14.17 12.93
N ASP A 190 30.71 -13.84 13.11
CA ASP A 190 31.62 -14.68 13.86
C ASP A 190 31.19 -14.83 15.31
N ARG A 191 31.12 -16.09 15.77
CA ARG A 191 30.82 -16.44 17.17
C ARG A 191 29.48 -15.83 17.67
N PHE A 192 28.51 -15.64 16.81
CA PHE A 192 27.21 -15.03 17.20
C PHE A 192 26.52 -15.83 18.31
N LYS A 193 26.65 -17.16 18.30
CA LYS A 193 26.13 -17.99 19.39
C LYS A 193 26.70 -17.58 20.75
N LEU A 194 28.02 -17.25 20.83
CA LEU A 194 28.63 -16.79 22.06
C LEU A 194 28.02 -15.46 22.57
N VAL A 195 27.66 -14.57 21.67
CA VAL A 195 26.95 -13.32 22.02
C VAL A 195 25.60 -13.65 22.68
N ASN A 196 24.81 -14.57 22.10
CA ASN A 196 23.53 -15.01 22.65
C ASN A 196 23.74 -15.72 24.02
N ASP A 197 24.68 -16.62 24.11
CA ASP A 197 24.97 -17.39 25.33
C ASP A 197 25.44 -16.48 26.48
N THR A 198 26.17 -15.40 26.17
CA THR A 198 26.75 -14.51 27.18
C THR A 198 25.78 -13.35 27.57
N HIS A 199 25.06 -12.77 26.58
CA HIS A 199 24.31 -11.54 26.77
C HIS A 199 22.80 -11.72 26.54
N GLY A 200 22.36 -12.95 26.23
CA GLY A 200 20.96 -13.28 25.94
C GLY A 200 20.53 -12.98 24.51
N HIS A 201 19.43 -13.59 24.08
CA HIS A 201 18.89 -13.45 22.72
C HIS A 201 18.53 -12.00 22.35
N ALA A 202 18.08 -11.20 23.30
CA ALA A 202 17.76 -9.79 23.08
C ALA A 202 18.99 -8.96 22.66
N ALA A 203 20.17 -9.32 23.18
CA ALA A 203 21.44 -8.71 22.74
C ALA A 203 21.81 -9.16 21.32
N GLY A 204 21.63 -10.44 20.99
CA GLY A 204 21.80 -10.95 19.63
C GLY A 204 20.88 -10.28 18.62
N ASP A 205 19.61 -10.10 18.96
CA ASP A 205 18.63 -9.36 18.14
C ASP A 205 19.08 -7.92 17.88
N ARG A 206 19.61 -7.25 18.91
CA ARG A 206 20.16 -5.89 18.77
C ARG A 206 21.37 -5.89 17.82
N VAL A 207 22.25 -6.87 17.94
CA VAL A 207 23.41 -7.05 17.04
C VAL A 207 22.92 -7.18 15.59
N LEU A 208 21.98 -8.06 15.30
CA LEU A 208 21.48 -8.29 13.95
C LEU A 208 20.88 -7.01 13.34
N ARG A 209 20.08 -6.25 14.12
CA ARG A 209 19.54 -4.95 13.68
C ARG A 209 20.64 -3.94 13.38
N GLU A 210 21.65 -3.88 14.21
CA GLU A 210 22.76 -2.93 14.06
C GLU A 210 23.63 -3.29 12.84
N VAL A 211 23.92 -4.57 12.62
CA VAL A 211 24.62 -5.08 11.43
C VAL A 211 23.87 -4.71 10.16
N ALA A 212 22.55 -4.97 10.13
CA ALA A 212 21.71 -4.61 9.00
C ALA A 212 21.81 -3.11 8.65
N LYS A 213 21.70 -2.24 9.65
CA LYS A 213 21.84 -0.79 9.48
C LYS A 213 23.22 -0.38 8.96
N ARG A 214 24.29 -0.95 9.53
CA ARG A 214 25.67 -0.64 9.12
C ARG A 214 25.95 -1.05 7.69
N PHE A 215 25.39 -2.18 7.25
CA PHE A 215 25.52 -2.64 5.88
C PHE A 215 24.71 -1.77 4.93
N GLN A 216 23.42 -1.57 5.18
CA GLN A 216 22.56 -0.72 4.34
C GLN A 216 23.12 0.68 4.10
N ALA A 217 23.69 1.31 5.14
CA ALA A 217 24.25 2.66 5.04
C ALA A 217 25.48 2.77 4.09
N ARG A 218 25.99 1.65 3.57
CA ARG A 218 27.20 1.58 2.72
C ARG A 218 26.94 1.04 1.33
N LEU A 219 25.69 0.67 1.06
CA LEU A 219 25.25 0.14 -0.21
C LEU A 219 24.62 1.25 -1.06
N ARG A 220 24.72 1.09 -2.37
CA ARG A 220 24.09 1.98 -3.35
C ARG A 220 22.69 1.47 -3.71
N ASP A 221 21.92 2.32 -4.34
CA ASP A 221 20.66 1.92 -4.97
C ASP A 221 20.94 0.83 -6.02
N GLY A 222 20.17 -0.26 -5.93
CA GLY A 222 20.31 -1.42 -6.81
C GLY A 222 21.12 -2.59 -6.22
N ASP A 223 21.88 -2.40 -5.14
CA ASP A 223 22.46 -3.50 -4.38
C ASP A 223 21.34 -4.21 -3.58
N ILE A 224 21.40 -5.54 -3.52
CA ILE A 224 20.32 -6.36 -2.94
C ILE A 224 20.84 -7.03 -1.67
N LEU A 225 20.46 -6.52 -0.49
CA LEU A 225 20.86 -7.06 0.80
C LEU A 225 19.70 -7.82 1.44
N CYS A 226 19.98 -9.00 1.99
CA CYS A 226 19.01 -9.78 2.76
C CYS A 226 19.60 -10.36 4.04
N ARG A 227 18.73 -10.71 4.99
CA ARG A 227 19.05 -11.69 6.02
C ARG A 227 18.75 -13.07 5.48
N PHE A 228 19.81 -13.87 5.28
CA PHE A 228 19.73 -15.15 4.60
C PHE A 228 19.34 -16.31 5.51
N GLY A 229 19.76 -16.25 6.76
CA GLY A 229 19.50 -17.21 7.83
C GLY A 229 19.62 -16.56 9.20
N GLY A 230 19.80 -17.32 10.26
CA GLY A 230 19.88 -16.83 11.65
C GLY A 230 20.86 -15.67 11.83
N GLU A 231 22.13 -15.89 11.61
CA GLU A 231 23.23 -14.91 11.69
C GLU A 231 23.89 -14.63 10.33
N GLU A 232 23.28 -15.13 9.26
CA GLU A 232 23.79 -15.03 7.90
C GLU A 232 23.10 -13.93 7.10
N PHE A 233 23.90 -13.20 6.33
CA PHE A 233 23.44 -12.19 5.39
C PHE A 233 23.92 -12.53 3.99
N ALA A 234 23.14 -12.19 2.96
CA ALA A 234 23.59 -12.26 1.59
C ALA A 234 23.44 -10.89 0.91
N LEU A 235 24.39 -10.60 0.02
CA LEU A 235 24.44 -9.36 -0.72
C LEU A 235 24.71 -9.67 -2.18
N ALA A 236 23.82 -9.22 -3.08
CA ALA A 236 24.06 -9.28 -4.51
C ALA A 236 24.33 -7.89 -5.06
N LEU A 237 25.30 -7.81 -5.96
CA LEU A 237 25.88 -6.58 -6.49
C LEU A 237 25.81 -6.62 -8.04
N PRO A 238 24.69 -6.22 -8.65
CA PRO A 238 24.57 -6.16 -10.09
C PRO A 238 25.55 -5.16 -10.71
N GLY A 239 26.17 -5.50 -11.81
CA GLY A 239 27.15 -4.66 -12.50
C GLY A 239 28.45 -4.44 -11.72
N THR A 240 28.82 -5.38 -10.84
CA THR A 240 30.01 -5.26 -9.96
C THR A 240 30.97 -6.42 -10.22
N SER A 241 32.21 -6.08 -10.52
CA SER A 241 33.30 -7.08 -10.72
C SER A 241 33.74 -7.72 -9.40
N GLN A 242 34.46 -8.88 -9.49
CA GLN A 242 35.04 -9.57 -8.35
C GLN A 242 35.87 -8.62 -7.47
N ALA A 243 36.78 -7.86 -8.07
CA ALA A 243 37.67 -6.96 -7.34
C ALA A 243 36.90 -5.88 -6.58
N ALA A 244 35.92 -5.24 -7.24
CA ALA A 244 35.08 -4.21 -6.61
C ALA A 244 34.18 -4.78 -5.51
N ALA A 245 33.68 -6.01 -5.67
CA ALA A 245 32.91 -6.71 -4.66
C ALA A 245 33.75 -7.03 -3.42
N SER A 246 35.01 -7.49 -3.62
CA SER A 246 35.94 -7.77 -2.52
C SER A 246 36.34 -6.50 -1.77
N GLU A 247 36.56 -5.38 -2.47
CA GLU A 247 36.76 -4.05 -1.84
C GLU A 247 35.58 -3.64 -0.98
N LEU A 248 34.36 -3.80 -1.49
CA LEU A 248 33.13 -3.48 -0.73
C LEU A 248 33.02 -4.41 0.50
N ALA A 249 33.25 -5.72 0.33
CA ALA A 249 33.25 -6.68 1.43
C ALA A 249 34.23 -6.26 2.54
N GLU A 250 35.41 -5.83 2.19
CA GLU A 250 36.43 -5.38 3.15
C GLU A 250 36.03 -4.07 3.84
N ARG A 251 35.35 -3.16 3.13
CA ARG A 251 34.75 -1.94 3.74
C ARG A 251 33.65 -2.29 4.74
N LEU A 252 32.78 -3.24 4.41
CA LEU A 252 31.72 -3.71 5.31
C LEU A 252 32.30 -4.38 6.54
N ARG A 253 33.28 -5.26 6.36
CA ARG A 253 34.01 -5.94 7.46
C ARG A 253 34.61 -4.94 8.44
N ARG A 254 35.39 -3.98 7.93
CA ARG A 254 35.99 -2.92 8.75
C ARG A 254 34.96 -2.08 9.46
N ALA A 255 33.89 -1.73 8.79
CA ALA A 255 32.81 -0.94 9.38
C ALA A 255 32.08 -1.68 10.51
N LEU A 256 32.02 -3.00 10.42
CA LEU A 256 31.43 -3.82 11.47
C LEU A 256 32.37 -3.89 12.70
N SER A 257 33.65 -4.15 12.50
CA SER A 257 34.62 -4.35 13.56
C SER A 257 35.15 -3.04 14.20
N ALA A 258 35.05 -1.89 13.49
CA ALA A 258 35.57 -0.58 13.95
C ALA A 258 34.90 -0.05 15.21
N GLN A 259 33.60 -0.26 15.35
CA GLN A 259 32.83 0.28 16.45
C GLN A 259 32.22 -0.83 17.29
N PRO A 260 32.45 -0.84 18.61
CA PRO A 260 31.80 -1.80 19.48
C PRO A 260 30.29 -1.66 19.46
N MET A 261 29.62 -2.74 19.78
CA MET A 261 28.18 -2.75 20.01
C MET A 261 27.88 -2.65 21.48
N ASN A 262 26.92 -1.79 21.84
CA ASN A 262 26.56 -1.56 23.22
C ASN A 262 25.17 -2.16 23.51
N TYR A 263 25.08 -2.92 24.61
CA TYR A 263 23.83 -3.47 25.12
C TYR A 263 23.81 -3.39 26.64
N GLY A 264 22.97 -2.53 27.22
CA GLY A 264 23.05 -2.18 28.63
C GLY A 264 24.42 -1.60 28.99
N GLU A 265 25.08 -2.14 29.99
CA GLU A 265 26.45 -1.79 30.38
C GLU A 265 27.54 -2.55 29.61
N ALA A 266 27.15 -3.58 28.85
CA ALA A 266 28.10 -4.38 28.08
C ALA A 266 28.47 -3.68 26.77
N SER A 267 29.79 -3.74 26.46
CA SER A 267 30.35 -3.27 25.19
C SER A 267 31.24 -4.35 24.63
N PHE A 268 30.93 -4.83 23.40
CA PHE A 268 31.65 -5.92 22.75
C PHE A 268 31.77 -5.69 21.25
N ARG A 269 32.79 -6.33 20.64
CA ARG A 269 32.98 -6.25 19.19
C ARG A 269 32.39 -7.47 18.51
N VAL A 270 31.79 -7.22 17.34
CA VAL A 270 31.30 -8.26 16.45
C VAL A 270 32.08 -8.19 15.16
N THR A 271 32.51 -9.34 14.67
CA THR A 271 33.17 -9.50 13.38
C THR A 271 32.35 -10.43 12.49
N ALA A 272 32.70 -10.50 11.21
CA ALA A 272 32.05 -11.39 10.27
C ALA A 272 33.06 -11.97 9.29
N SER A 273 32.75 -13.17 8.80
CA SER A 273 33.47 -13.85 7.73
C SER A 273 32.70 -13.67 6.42
N PHE A 274 33.40 -13.30 5.36
CA PHE A 274 32.82 -12.98 4.05
C PHE A 274 33.34 -13.94 3.00
N GLY A 275 32.45 -14.47 2.17
CA GLY A 275 32.76 -15.17 0.94
C GLY A 275 32.26 -14.38 -0.26
N VAL A 276 33.10 -14.14 -1.25
CA VAL A 276 32.82 -13.31 -2.42
C VAL A 276 33.03 -14.12 -3.70
N VAL A 277 32.09 -13.99 -4.63
CA VAL A 277 32.12 -14.58 -5.97
C VAL A 277 31.53 -13.62 -6.98
N ALA A 278 32.03 -13.62 -8.21
CA ALA A 278 31.41 -12.92 -9.33
C ALA A 278 31.47 -13.76 -10.61
N ALA A 279 30.50 -13.59 -11.47
CA ALA A 279 30.44 -14.16 -12.81
C ALA A 279 29.79 -13.15 -13.79
N ALA A 280 29.90 -13.40 -15.10
CA ALA A 280 29.09 -12.69 -16.07
C ALA A 280 27.61 -13.05 -15.89
N SER A 281 26.71 -12.08 -16.00
CA SER A 281 25.28 -12.27 -15.71
C SER A 281 24.62 -13.32 -16.61
N GLY A 282 25.06 -13.45 -17.86
CA GLY A 282 24.57 -14.45 -18.81
C GLY A 282 24.99 -15.89 -18.47
N GLU A 283 26.03 -16.08 -17.63
CA GLU A 283 26.52 -17.36 -17.16
C GLU A 283 26.16 -17.61 -15.68
N ALA A 284 25.57 -16.63 -15.02
CA ALA A 284 25.31 -16.66 -13.59
C ALA A 284 24.14 -17.59 -13.23
N ASP A 285 24.45 -18.77 -12.70
CA ASP A 285 23.51 -19.58 -11.94
C ASP A 285 23.57 -19.18 -10.46
N LEU A 286 22.44 -18.68 -9.94
CA LEU A 286 22.38 -18.16 -8.58
C LEU A 286 22.67 -19.25 -7.52
N GLY A 287 22.27 -20.49 -7.77
CA GLY A 287 22.56 -21.62 -6.89
C GLY A 287 24.04 -21.92 -6.84
N MET A 288 24.71 -21.93 -8.01
CA MET A 288 26.17 -22.14 -8.09
C MET A 288 26.94 -20.98 -7.44
N LEU A 289 26.54 -19.73 -7.68
CA LEU A 289 27.17 -18.57 -7.04
C LEU A 289 27.08 -18.64 -5.50
N LEU A 290 25.91 -19.01 -4.97
CA LEU A 290 25.73 -19.20 -3.54
C LEU A 290 26.63 -20.29 -2.99
N GLN A 291 26.77 -21.41 -3.68
CA GLN A 291 27.66 -22.51 -3.27
C GLN A 291 29.11 -22.06 -3.25
N LEU A 292 29.58 -21.33 -4.25
CA LEU A 292 30.96 -20.83 -4.32
C LEU A 292 31.22 -19.78 -3.24
N ALA A 293 30.27 -18.86 -3.00
CA ALA A 293 30.34 -17.87 -1.92
C ALA A 293 30.37 -18.56 -0.53
N ASP A 294 29.59 -19.62 -0.32
CA ASP A 294 29.59 -20.39 0.92
C ASP A 294 30.95 -21.06 1.17
N GLN A 295 31.54 -21.70 0.15
CA GLN A 295 32.84 -22.28 0.24
C GLN A 295 33.92 -21.24 0.60
N ALA A 296 33.88 -20.06 0.00
CA ALA A 296 34.77 -18.96 0.30
C ALA A 296 34.57 -18.43 1.74
N MET A 297 33.32 -18.25 2.18
CA MET A 297 32.97 -17.84 3.55
C MET A 297 33.46 -18.89 4.58
N TYR A 298 33.26 -20.18 4.30
CA TYR A 298 33.75 -21.25 5.15
C TYR A 298 35.27 -21.24 5.26
N ARG A 299 35.99 -20.96 4.16
CA ARG A 299 37.43 -20.77 4.18
C ARG A 299 37.84 -19.59 5.07
N ALA A 300 37.14 -18.45 4.97
CA ALA A 300 37.36 -17.30 5.85
C ALA A 300 37.21 -17.67 7.34
N LYS A 301 36.22 -18.48 7.69
CA LYS A 301 36.02 -18.99 9.07
C LYS A 301 37.16 -19.88 9.53
N ARG A 302 37.66 -20.75 8.65
CA ARG A 302 38.77 -21.67 8.98
C ARG A 302 40.10 -20.96 9.13
N GLU A 303 40.39 -19.95 8.34
CA GLU A 303 41.66 -19.20 8.34
C GLU A 303 41.77 -18.17 9.46
N GLY A 304 40.79 -18.10 10.37
CA GLY A 304 40.88 -17.27 11.57
C GLY A 304 39.79 -16.24 11.71
N ARG A 305 38.77 -16.27 10.83
CA ARG A 305 37.61 -15.35 10.87
C ARG A 305 37.99 -13.89 10.58
N ASP A 306 36.99 -12.96 10.74
CA ASP A 306 37.18 -11.52 10.52
C ASP A 306 37.96 -11.21 9.23
N ARG A 307 37.53 -11.77 8.11
CA ARG A 307 38.18 -11.62 6.80
C ARG A 307 37.22 -11.82 5.63
N VAL A 308 37.72 -11.42 4.49
CA VAL A 308 37.13 -11.67 3.18
C VAL A 308 37.96 -12.78 2.48
N CYS A 309 37.26 -13.74 1.89
CA CYS A 309 37.86 -14.73 0.98
C CYS A 309 37.08 -14.70 -0.35
N ASP A 310 37.83 -14.66 -1.44
CA ASP A 310 37.29 -14.76 -2.78
C ASP A 310 37.09 -16.23 -3.18
N SER A 311 36.09 -16.54 -3.98
CA SER A 311 36.01 -17.83 -4.67
C SER A 311 37.23 -17.99 -5.62
N PRO A 312 37.77 -19.21 -5.77
CA PRO A 312 38.81 -19.47 -6.74
C PRO A 312 38.40 -19.18 -8.17
#